data_c88416e81a6bdb3a5ce35e7320085d8f
#
_entry.id   c88416e81a6bdb3a5ce35e7320085d8f
#
_cell.length_a   1.000
_cell.length_b   1.000
_cell.length_c   1.000
_cell.angle_alpha   90.00
_cell.angle_beta   90.00
_cell.angle_gamma   90.00
#
_symmetry.space_group_name_H-M   'P 1'
#
loop_
_entity.id
_entity.type
_entity.pdbx_description
1 polymer ?
#
loop_
_entity_poly.entity_id
_entity_poly.type
_entity_poly.pdbx_seq_one_letter_code
_entity_poly.pdbx_strand_id
1 'polypeptide(L)'
;MLLDMHVHTRFSDGKISIKEAISIIVKKGFRGIVITDHDTLSGSLALMKYVKEKKLGILTFPGAEVSTREAHILIYNVSKIPRFETVVELIDKVHDENGIAAFAHPFGKLFLLKYPLVENREVLRKIDVIECINGRVPMRSNLRALELARKYGKPCIGGSDAHIPEEIGIAYTIVDEEANSFDDLLNAILKFKVRAYGGRGFMKIIKSIIVKRLRR
;
A
#
# COMPACT_ATOMS: atom_id res chain seq x y z
N MET A 1 1.24 -0.66 16.73
CA MET A 1 2.49 -0.40 15.96
C MET A 1 2.21 0.42 14.70
N LEU A 2 3.23 1.01 14.04
CA LEU A 2 3.07 1.82 12.82
C LEU A 2 3.70 1.09 11.62
N LEU A 3 2.94 0.98 10.51
CA LEU A 3 3.39 0.40 9.24
C LEU A 3 3.10 1.34 8.09
N ASP A 4 4.07 1.53 7.19
CA ASP A 4 3.81 2.12 5.88
C ASP A 4 3.59 0.99 4.87
N MET A 5 2.37 0.87 4.36
CA MET A 5 1.96 -0.28 3.55
C MET A 5 1.99 -0.03 2.04
N HIS A 6 2.46 1.16 1.60
CA HIS A 6 2.49 1.52 0.19
C HIS A 6 3.68 2.43 -0.11
N VAL A 7 4.76 1.87 -0.66
CA VAL A 7 6.00 2.60 -0.95
C VAL A 7 6.63 2.10 -2.25
N HIS A 8 7.06 3.03 -3.12
CA HIS A 8 7.74 2.76 -4.37
C HIS A 8 9.24 3.05 -4.29
N THR A 9 10.04 2.17 -4.86
CA THR A 9 11.49 2.26 -4.86
C THR A 9 12.06 2.40 -6.27
N ARG A 10 13.39 2.32 -6.38
CA ARG A 10 14.10 2.31 -7.67
C ARG A 10 13.86 1.04 -8.50
N PHE A 11 13.15 0.05 -7.96
CA PHE A 11 12.75 -1.15 -8.70
C PHE A 11 11.53 -0.90 -9.60
N SER A 12 10.85 0.24 -9.43
CA SER A 12 9.82 0.74 -10.34
C SER A 12 10.07 2.21 -10.69
N ASP A 13 9.18 3.10 -10.31
CA ASP A 13 9.24 4.52 -10.66
C ASP A 13 9.61 5.44 -9.48
N GLY A 14 9.86 4.89 -8.30
CA GLY A 14 10.33 5.61 -7.12
C GLY A 14 11.80 6.01 -7.22
N LYS A 15 12.25 6.90 -6.33
CA LYS A 15 13.66 7.34 -6.21
C LYS A 15 14.30 6.89 -4.90
N ILE A 16 13.63 6.00 -4.17
CA ILE A 16 14.00 5.51 -2.85
C ILE A 16 14.86 4.25 -2.99
N SER A 17 16.00 4.22 -2.35
CA SER A 17 16.76 2.98 -2.17
C SER A 17 16.28 2.22 -0.92
N ILE A 18 16.51 0.91 -0.87
CA ILE A 18 16.18 0.07 0.28
C ILE A 18 16.82 0.59 1.58
N LYS A 19 18.08 1.04 1.52
CA LYS A 19 18.79 1.59 2.69
C LYS A 19 18.15 2.88 3.21
N GLU A 20 17.77 3.78 2.30
CA GLU A 20 17.07 5.01 2.65
C GLU A 20 15.71 4.72 3.28
N ALA A 21 14.92 3.80 2.69
CA ALA A 21 13.63 3.39 3.22
C ALA A 21 13.74 2.92 4.68
N ILE A 22 14.67 1.99 4.96
CA ILE A 22 14.91 1.47 6.32
C ILE A 22 15.37 2.58 7.27
N SER A 23 16.33 3.41 6.85
CA SER A 23 16.84 4.50 7.69
C SER A 23 15.74 5.45 8.15
N ILE A 24 14.82 5.79 7.22
CA ILE A 24 13.72 6.71 7.50
C ILE A 24 12.68 6.06 8.41
N ILE A 25 12.30 4.82 8.17
CA ILE A 25 11.33 4.09 8.96
C ILE A 25 11.81 3.95 10.41
N VAL A 26 13.06 3.53 10.61
CA VAL A 26 13.66 3.42 11.95
C VAL A 26 13.69 4.78 12.65
N LYS A 27 14.16 5.84 11.96
CA LYS A 27 14.22 7.20 12.52
C LYS A 27 12.83 7.73 12.92
N LYS A 28 11.77 7.34 12.19
CA LYS A 28 10.39 7.75 12.48
C LYS A 28 9.69 6.85 13.51
N GLY A 29 10.34 5.81 14.02
CA GLY A 29 9.77 4.89 15.00
C GLY A 29 8.72 3.93 14.45
N PHE A 30 8.73 3.68 13.15
CA PHE A 30 7.88 2.67 12.54
C PHE A 30 8.43 1.27 12.82
N ARG A 31 7.54 0.30 12.91
CA ARG A 31 7.87 -1.12 13.13
C ARG A 31 7.78 -1.94 11.86
N GLY A 32 7.25 -1.38 10.77
CA GLY A 32 7.17 -2.09 9.50
C GLY A 32 7.04 -1.15 8.30
N ILE A 33 7.41 -1.71 7.15
CA ILE A 33 7.28 -1.10 5.84
C ILE A 33 7.09 -2.19 4.79
N VAL A 34 6.20 -1.96 3.83
CA VAL A 34 6.02 -2.82 2.67
C VAL A 34 6.35 -2.04 1.41
N ILE A 35 7.30 -2.55 0.64
CA ILE A 35 7.56 -2.04 -0.70
C ILE A 35 6.54 -2.66 -1.65
N THR A 36 5.92 -1.80 -2.46
CA THR A 36 4.84 -2.16 -3.39
C THR A 36 5.11 -1.59 -4.77
N ASP A 37 6.31 -1.82 -5.28
CA ASP A 37 6.72 -1.37 -6.61
C ASP A 37 5.74 -1.83 -7.69
N HIS A 38 5.53 -1.01 -8.73
CA HIS A 38 4.63 -1.32 -9.84
C HIS A 38 5.02 -2.60 -10.55
N ASP A 39 4.10 -3.55 -10.60
CA ASP A 39 4.15 -4.80 -11.36
C ASP A 39 5.41 -5.65 -11.09
N THR A 40 6.03 -5.52 -9.92
CA THR A 40 7.20 -6.30 -9.51
C THR A 40 7.29 -6.51 -8.00
N LEU A 41 7.76 -7.69 -7.58
CA LEU A 41 8.11 -8.00 -6.18
C LEU A 41 9.58 -7.70 -5.86
N SER A 42 10.39 -7.27 -6.85
CA SER A 42 11.85 -7.18 -6.70
C SER A 42 12.26 -6.25 -5.54
N GLY A 43 11.58 -5.13 -5.35
CA GLY A 43 11.86 -4.20 -4.26
C GLY A 43 11.52 -4.78 -2.89
N SER A 44 10.35 -5.39 -2.73
CA SER A 44 9.95 -6.02 -1.47
C SER A 44 10.86 -7.19 -1.09
N LEU A 45 11.24 -8.04 -2.04
CA LEU A 45 12.17 -9.15 -1.83
C LEU A 45 13.59 -8.65 -1.46
N ALA A 46 14.05 -7.56 -2.12
CA ALA A 46 15.33 -6.92 -1.76
C ALA A 46 15.30 -6.34 -0.34
N LEU A 47 14.18 -5.73 0.06
CA LEU A 47 13.98 -5.23 1.42
C LEU A 47 14.02 -6.37 2.45
N MET A 48 13.26 -7.44 2.22
CA MET A 48 13.22 -8.61 3.10
C MET A 48 14.63 -9.22 3.29
N LYS A 49 15.37 -9.38 2.20
CA LYS A 49 16.77 -9.85 2.23
C LYS A 49 17.63 -8.93 3.10
N TYR A 50 17.55 -7.61 2.88
CA TYR A 50 18.30 -6.62 3.65
C TYR A 50 17.97 -6.65 5.14
N VAL A 51 16.68 -6.70 5.50
CA VAL A 51 16.21 -6.79 6.89
C VAL A 51 16.74 -8.05 7.58
N LYS A 52 16.67 -9.20 6.89
CA LYS A 52 17.19 -10.49 7.39
C LYS A 52 18.70 -10.46 7.59
N GLU A 53 19.48 -10.01 6.61
CA GLU A 53 20.95 -9.94 6.68
C GLU A 53 21.44 -9.00 7.81
N LYS A 54 20.73 -7.89 8.00
CA LYS A 54 21.06 -6.91 9.07
C LYS A 54 20.42 -7.21 10.41
N LYS A 55 19.62 -8.29 10.52
CA LYS A 55 18.89 -8.71 11.72
C LYS A 55 18.06 -7.57 12.33
N LEU A 56 17.39 -6.80 11.48
CA LEU A 56 16.55 -5.67 11.88
C LEU A 56 15.18 -6.18 12.35
N GLY A 57 14.68 -5.65 13.48
CA GLY A 57 13.33 -5.96 13.97
C GLY A 57 12.24 -5.18 13.23
N ILE A 58 12.25 -5.22 11.89
CA ILE A 58 11.29 -4.51 11.03
C ILE A 58 10.40 -5.54 10.34
N LEU A 59 9.09 -5.41 10.51
CA LEU A 59 8.12 -6.23 9.80
C LEU A 59 8.09 -5.82 8.32
N THR A 60 8.29 -6.79 7.45
CA THR A 60 8.17 -6.66 6.01
C THR A 60 7.84 -8.01 5.37
N PHE A 61 7.17 -8.00 4.26
CA PHE A 61 6.73 -9.18 3.50
C PHE A 61 6.63 -8.83 2.00
N PRO A 62 6.46 -9.81 1.11
CA PRO A 62 6.31 -9.54 -0.31
C PRO A 62 5.11 -8.63 -0.58
N GLY A 63 5.27 -7.62 -1.41
CA GLY A 63 4.22 -6.71 -1.82
C GLY A 63 4.48 -6.13 -3.20
N ALA A 64 3.40 -5.83 -3.92
CA ALA A 64 3.43 -5.13 -5.20
C ALA A 64 2.15 -4.32 -5.40
N GLU A 65 2.23 -3.24 -6.17
CA GLU A 65 1.07 -2.55 -6.73
C GLU A 65 0.87 -3.03 -8.17
N VAL A 66 -0.17 -3.82 -8.39
CA VAL A 66 -0.50 -4.38 -9.70
C VAL A 66 -1.35 -3.40 -10.49
N SER A 67 -0.84 -3.01 -11.66
CA SER A 67 -1.55 -2.14 -12.59
C SER A 67 -2.58 -2.93 -13.37
N THR A 68 -3.85 -2.56 -13.27
CA THR A 68 -4.92 -3.11 -14.08
C THR A 68 -5.49 -2.05 -15.04
N ARG A 69 -6.33 -2.46 -15.98
CA ARG A 69 -7.00 -1.50 -16.90
C ARG A 69 -7.90 -0.51 -16.15
N GLU A 70 -8.41 -0.90 -15.00
CA GLU A 70 -9.49 -0.20 -14.29
C GLU A 70 -9.02 0.47 -13.01
N ALA A 71 -8.00 -0.09 -12.32
CA ALA A 71 -7.49 0.41 -11.04
C ALA A 71 -6.10 -0.16 -10.73
N HIS A 72 -5.54 0.24 -9.60
CA HIS A 72 -4.39 -0.42 -8.98
C HIS A 72 -4.85 -1.30 -7.81
N ILE A 73 -4.25 -2.47 -7.69
CA ILE A 73 -4.49 -3.41 -6.59
C ILE A 73 -3.17 -3.67 -5.89
N LEU A 74 -3.11 -3.36 -4.60
CA LEU A 74 -2.00 -3.79 -3.76
C LEU A 74 -2.18 -5.26 -3.44
N ILE A 75 -1.17 -6.04 -3.70
CA ILE A 75 -1.14 -7.46 -3.33
C ILE A 75 0.00 -7.69 -2.34
N TYR A 76 -0.26 -8.54 -1.34
CA TYR A 76 0.67 -8.81 -0.27
C TYR A 76 0.80 -10.29 0.00
N ASN A 77 2.00 -10.72 0.43
CA ASN A 77 2.34 -12.09 0.80
C ASN A 77 2.14 -13.11 -0.32
N VAL A 78 2.51 -12.75 -1.53
CA VAL A 78 2.51 -13.65 -2.68
C VAL A 78 3.94 -13.98 -3.11
N SER A 79 4.15 -15.17 -3.67
CA SER A 79 5.46 -15.61 -4.15
C SER A 79 5.82 -15.02 -5.52
N LYS A 80 4.81 -14.66 -6.30
CA LYS A 80 4.92 -14.05 -7.63
C LYS A 80 3.66 -13.25 -7.94
N ILE A 81 3.75 -12.31 -8.88
CA ILE A 81 2.56 -11.65 -9.43
C ILE A 81 1.88 -12.66 -10.36
N PRO A 82 0.63 -13.04 -10.08
CA PRO A 82 -0.07 -14.01 -10.93
C PRO A 82 -0.40 -13.41 -12.30
N ARG A 83 -0.49 -14.25 -13.32
CA ARG A 83 -1.14 -13.85 -14.59
C ARG A 83 -2.64 -13.81 -14.38
N PHE A 84 -3.31 -12.79 -14.90
CA PHE A 84 -4.75 -12.59 -14.74
C PHE A 84 -5.33 -11.86 -15.97
N GLU A 85 -6.61 -12.09 -16.24
CA GLU A 85 -7.37 -11.37 -17.26
C GLU A 85 -8.32 -10.34 -16.62
N THR A 86 -8.81 -10.63 -15.41
CA THR A 86 -9.73 -9.77 -14.67
C THR A 86 -9.21 -9.50 -13.26
N VAL A 87 -9.67 -8.39 -12.66
CA VAL A 87 -9.33 -8.06 -11.26
C VAL A 87 -9.85 -9.12 -10.28
N VAL A 88 -10.99 -9.73 -10.58
CA VAL A 88 -11.56 -10.83 -9.78
C VAL A 88 -10.62 -12.03 -9.75
N GLU A 89 -10.12 -12.43 -10.93
CA GLU A 89 -9.16 -13.52 -11.05
C GLU A 89 -7.83 -13.20 -10.33
N LEU A 90 -7.35 -11.95 -10.41
CA LEU A 90 -6.18 -11.52 -9.64
C LEU A 90 -6.38 -11.74 -8.15
N ILE A 91 -7.52 -11.30 -7.60
CA ILE A 91 -7.83 -11.44 -6.18
C ILE A 91 -7.90 -12.92 -5.80
N ASP A 92 -8.58 -13.76 -6.58
CA ASP A 92 -8.69 -15.20 -6.31
C ASP A 92 -7.30 -15.86 -6.26
N LYS A 93 -6.42 -15.55 -7.22
CA LYS A 93 -5.05 -16.11 -7.24
C LYS A 93 -4.17 -15.59 -6.08
N VAL A 94 -4.41 -14.38 -5.59
CA VAL A 94 -3.76 -13.87 -4.38
C VAL A 94 -4.23 -14.66 -3.16
N HIS A 95 -5.53 -14.95 -3.06
CA HIS A 95 -6.09 -15.77 -1.98
C HIS A 95 -5.57 -17.21 -2.00
N ASP A 96 -5.38 -17.81 -3.19
CA ASP A 96 -4.81 -19.16 -3.33
C ASP A 96 -3.40 -19.28 -2.72
N GLU A 97 -2.66 -18.17 -2.62
CA GLU A 97 -1.34 -18.11 -1.95
C GLU A 97 -1.43 -17.64 -0.47
N ASN A 98 -2.63 -17.58 0.12
CA ASN A 98 -2.88 -16.98 1.44
C ASN A 98 -2.38 -15.52 1.54
N GLY A 99 -2.37 -14.81 0.43
CA GLY A 99 -2.13 -13.38 0.37
C GLY A 99 -3.39 -12.57 0.63
N ILE A 100 -3.25 -11.26 0.69
CA ILE A 100 -4.37 -10.30 0.73
C ILE A 100 -4.28 -9.31 -0.43
N ALA A 101 -5.44 -8.92 -0.92
CA ALA A 101 -5.60 -7.91 -1.95
C ALA A 101 -6.26 -6.65 -1.37
N ALA A 102 -5.63 -5.49 -1.58
CA ALA A 102 -6.16 -4.20 -1.16
C ALA A 102 -6.47 -3.31 -2.36
N PHE A 103 -7.58 -2.60 -2.30
CA PHE A 103 -7.91 -1.61 -3.32
C PHE A 103 -7.06 -0.36 -3.08
N ALA A 104 -6.04 -0.13 -3.92
CA ALA A 104 -5.16 1.03 -3.82
C ALA A 104 -5.92 2.32 -4.15
N HIS A 105 -5.78 3.34 -3.31
CA HIS A 105 -6.30 4.71 -3.52
C HIS A 105 -7.53 4.78 -4.46
N PRO A 106 -8.68 4.14 -4.14
CA PRO A 106 -9.78 3.87 -5.07
C PRO A 106 -10.36 5.11 -5.76
N PHE A 107 -10.08 6.31 -5.26
CA PHE A 107 -10.48 7.59 -5.82
C PHE A 107 -9.28 8.49 -6.17
N GLY A 108 -8.10 7.90 -6.41
CA GLY A 108 -6.83 8.61 -6.63
C GLY A 108 -6.67 9.23 -8.03
N LYS A 109 -7.38 8.75 -9.04
CA LYS A 109 -7.29 9.30 -10.40
C LYS A 109 -8.06 10.63 -10.50
N LEU A 110 -7.51 11.54 -11.32
CA LEU A 110 -8.04 12.90 -11.54
C LEU A 110 -9.51 12.87 -11.98
N PHE A 111 -10.30 13.82 -11.49
CA PHE A 111 -11.76 14.05 -11.55
C PHE A 111 -12.55 13.63 -12.80
N LEU A 112 -11.90 13.31 -13.89
CA LEU A 112 -12.54 13.08 -15.20
C LEU A 112 -12.73 11.59 -15.55
N LEU A 113 -12.20 10.66 -14.76
CA LEU A 113 -12.31 9.24 -15.07
C LEU A 113 -13.34 8.56 -14.16
N LYS A 114 -14.21 7.76 -14.76
CA LYS A 114 -15.07 6.82 -14.03
C LYS A 114 -14.18 5.85 -13.23
N TYR A 115 -14.64 5.44 -12.06
CA TYR A 115 -13.99 4.44 -11.22
C TYR A 115 -14.80 3.12 -11.28
N PRO A 116 -14.70 2.37 -12.39
CA PRO A 116 -15.61 1.25 -12.63
C PRO A 116 -15.54 0.19 -11.53
N LEU A 117 -14.37 -0.01 -10.92
CA LEU A 117 -14.23 -1.02 -9.87
C LEU A 117 -14.90 -0.63 -8.55
N VAL A 118 -15.06 0.65 -8.23
CA VAL A 118 -15.78 1.06 -7.00
C VAL A 118 -17.29 0.83 -7.09
N GLU A 119 -17.78 0.50 -8.27
CA GLU A 119 -19.18 0.12 -8.54
C GLU A 119 -19.31 -1.39 -8.78
N ASN A 120 -18.20 -2.09 -8.97
CA ASN A 120 -18.19 -3.54 -9.19
C ASN A 120 -18.39 -4.28 -7.87
N ARG A 121 -19.62 -4.78 -7.66
CA ARG A 121 -20.00 -5.47 -6.42
C ARG A 121 -19.22 -6.76 -6.18
N GLU A 122 -18.80 -7.45 -7.22
CA GLU A 122 -18.03 -8.69 -7.10
C GLU A 122 -16.62 -8.39 -6.58
N VAL A 123 -15.93 -7.42 -7.18
CA VAL A 123 -14.62 -6.95 -6.70
C VAL A 123 -14.72 -6.48 -5.25
N LEU A 124 -15.73 -5.65 -4.92
CA LEU A 124 -15.90 -5.11 -3.57
C LEU A 124 -16.25 -6.18 -2.52
N ARG A 125 -16.86 -7.30 -2.93
CA ARG A 125 -17.05 -8.44 -2.02
C ARG A 125 -15.75 -9.19 -1.75
N LYS A 126 -14.94 -9.42 -2.79
CA LYS A 126 -13.73 -10.24 -2.73
C LYS A 126 -12.53 -9.51 -2.17
N ILE A 127 -12.38 -8.21 -2.46
CA ILE A 127 -11.25 -7.42 -1.93
C ILE A 127 -11.23 -7.48 -0.40
N ASP A 128 -10.05 -7.68 0.20
CA ASP A 128 -9.93 -7.87 1.65
C ASP A 128 -9.95 -6.54 2.39
N VAL A 129 -9.31 -5.53 1.81
CA VAL A 129 -8.95 -4.28 2.47
C VAL A 129 -9.10 -3.11 1.49
N ILE A 130 -9.37 -1.92 2.00
CA ILE A 130 -9.36 -0.68 1.21
C ILE A 130 -8.25 0.24 1.75
N GLU A 131 -7.41 0.76 0.86
CA GLU A 131 -6.51 1.85 1.19
C GLU A 131 -7.32 3.15 1.33
N CYS A 132 -7.70 3.45 2.58
CA CYS A 132 -8.54 4.59 2.91
C CYS A 132 -7.77 5.90 2.97
N ILE A 133 -6.51 5.86 3.41
CA ILE A 133 -5.64 7.02 3.49
C ILE A 133 -4.37 6.77 2.67
N ASN A 134 -4.31 7.43 1.53
CA ASN A 134 -3.11 7.45 0.69
C ASN A 134 -2.44 8.82 0.80
N GLY A 135 -1.13 8.83 0.90
CA GLY A 135 -0.35 10.04 1.13
C GLY A 135 -0.27 10.99 -0.07
N ARG A 136 -0.60 10.54 -1.27
CA ARG A 136 -0.46 11.32 -2.51
C ARG A 136 -1.77 11.85 -3.05
N VAL A 137 -2.89 11.29 -2.63
CA VAL A 137 -4.20 11.73 -3.13
C VAL A 137 -4.78 12.85 -2.25
N PRO A 138 -5.69 13.67 -2.80
CA PRO A 138 -6.40 14.69 -2.02
C PRO A 138 -7.19 14.09 -0.86
N MET A 139 -7.26 14.79 0.27
CA MET A 139 -8.03 14.35 1.44
C MET A 139 -9.49 14.00 1.10
N ARG A 140 -10.10 14.71 0.16
CA ARG A 140 -11.45 14.42 -0.33
C ARG A 140 -11.57 13.02 -0.95
N SER A 141 -10.54 12.55 -1.65
CA SER A 141 -10.48 11.18 -2.20
C SER A 141 -10.35 10.15 -1.07
N ASN A 142 -9.52 10.44 -0.07
CA ASN A 142 -9.39 9.61 1.12
C ASN A 142 -10.71 9.50 1.89
N LEU A 143 -11.46 10.60 2.07
CA LEU A 143 -12.78 10.57 2.72
C LEU A 143 -13.77 9.67 1.96
N ARG A 144 -13.79 9.73 0.63
CA ARG A 144 -14.62 8.83 -0.19
C ARG A 144 -14.20 7.36 -0.05
N ALA A 145 -12.90 7.08 0.08
CA ALA A 145 -12.41 5.72 0.33
C ALA A 145 -12.85 5.20 1.70
N LEU A 146 -12.84 6.05 2.74
CA LEU A 146 -13.39 5.73 4.06
C LEU A 146 -14.90 5.43 4.00
N GLU A 147 -15.67 6.21 3.25
CA GLU A 147 -17.10 5.98 3.03
C GLU A 147 -17.35 4.64 2.32
N LEU A 148 -16.53 4.34 1.28
CA LEU A 148 -16.58 3.07 0.57
C LEU A 148 -16.33 1.88 1.51
N ALA A 149 -15.27 1.97 2.31
CA ALA A 149 -14.92 0.94 3.29
C ALA A 149 -16.06 0.70 4.30
N ARG A 150 -16.63 1.75 4.85
CA ARG A 150 -17.80 1.67 5.76
C ARG A 150 -19.00 1.01 5.10
N LYS A 151 -19.31 1.43 3.85
CA LYS A 151 -20.46 0.91 3.11
C LYS A 151 -20.38 -0.59 2.87
N TYR A 152 -19.18 -1.12 2.64
CA TYR A 152 -18.95 -2.54 2.32
C TYR A 152 -18.38 -3.35 3.50
N GLY A 153 -18.27 -2.75 4.69
CA GLY A 153 -17.74 -3.44 5.88
C GLY A 153 -16.31 -3.91 5.70
N LYS A 154 -15.44 -3.10 5.07
CA LYS A 154 -14.04 -3.47 4.81
C LYS A 154 -13.09 -2.77 5.78
N PRO A 155 -12.03 -3.45 6.26
CA PRO A 155 -10.97 -2.80 7.02
C PRO A 155 -10.26 -1.73 6.20
N CYS A 156 -9.68 -0.75 6.89
CA CYS A 156 -8.95 0.36 6.30
C CYS A 156 -7.45 0.30 6.59
N ILE A 157 -6.63 0.36 5.56
CA ILE A 157 -5.20 0.61 5.69
C ILE A 157 -4.81 2.00 5.18
N GLY A 158 -3.63 2.45 5.56
CA GLY A 158 -2.99 3.66 5.05
C GLY A 158 -1.60 3.38 4.53
N GLY A 159 -1.21 4.05 3.46
CA GLY A 159 0.11 3.99 2.88
C GLY A 159 0.55 5.35 2.35
N SER A 160 1.86 5.62 2.40
CA SER A 160 2.38 6.91 1.94
C SER A 160 2.32 7.07 0.43
N ASP A 161 2.36 5.98 -0.32
CA ASP A 161 2.54 5.96 -1.77
C ASP A 161 3.81 6.77 -2.15
N ALA A 162 4.85 6.61 -1.31
CA ALA A 162 6.08 7.38 -1.39
C ALA A 162 6.88 7.02 -2.63
N HIS A 163 7.31 8.04 -3.39
CA HIS A 163 8.21 7.89 -4.53
C HIS A 163 9.55 8.62 -4.30
N ILE A 164 9.62 9.44 -3.24
CA ILE A 164 10.82 10.11 -2.78
C ILE A 164 10.97 9.91 -1.26
N PRO A 165 12.19 9.95 -0.71
CA PRO A 165 12.44 9.67 0.71
C PRO A 165 11.58 10.47 1.69
N GLU A 166 11.33 11.74 1.39
CA GLU A 166 10.59 12.66 2.24
C GLU A 166 9.10 12.29 2.41
N GLU A 167 8.58 11.44 1.52
CA GLU A 167 7.18 11.00 1.52
C GLU A 167 6.93 9.81 2.45
N ILE A 168 7.94 8.99 2.74
CA ILE A 168 7.77 7.78 3.57
C ILE A 168 7.13 8.16 4.91
N GLY A 169 6.05 7.45 5.26
CA GLY A 169 5.34 7.59 6.53
C GLY A 169 4.50 8.87 6.66
N ILE A 170 4.13 9.54 5.56
CA ILE A 170 3.18 10.67 5.60
C ILE A 170 1.73 10.19 5.71
N ALA A 171 1.46 8.96 5.30
CA ALA A 171 0.27 8.19 5.58
C ALA A 171 0.69 6.77 5.91
N TYR A 172 -0.02 6.11 6.80
CA TYR A 172 0.39 4.82 7.34
C TYR A 172 -0.79 4.09 8.02
N THR A 173 -0.56 2.84 8.32
CA THR A 173 -1.46 1.99 9.09
C THR A 173 -1.01 1.94 10.54
N ILE A 174 -1.93 2.16 11.46
CA ILE A 174 -1.79 1.88 12.89
C ILE A 174 -2.37 0.49 13.13
N VAL A 175 -1.60 -0.40 13.73
CA VAL A 175 -2.06 -1.71 14.21
C VAL A 175 -2.15 -1.62 15.73
N ASP A 176 -3.33 -1.91 16.28
CA ASP A 176 -3.63 -1.75 17.71
C ASP A 176 -2.94 -2.83 18.56
N GLU A 177 -2.41 -3.87 17.93
CA GLU A 177 -1.69 -4.98 18.55
C GLU A 177 -0.25 -5.06 18.04
N GLU A 178 0.62 -5.78 18.73
CA GLU A 178 1.94 -6.14 18.21
C GLU A 178 1.78 -7.21 17.13
N ALA A 179 2.37 -7.00 15.97
CA ALA A 179 2.42 -7.95 14.89
C ALA A 179 3.89 -8.21 14.54
N ASN A 180 4.34 -9.46 14.64
CA ASN A 180 5.71 -9.86 14.34
C ASN A 180 5.83 -10.70 13.08
N SER A 181 4.69 -11.07 12.48
CA SER A 181 4.57 -11.82 11.24
C SER A 181 3.48 -11.24 10.35
N PHE A 182 3.44 -11.71 9.09
CA PHE A 182 2.32 -11.40 8.19
C PHE A 182 0.99 -11.94 8.75
N ASP A 183 1.00 -13.14 9.33
CA ASP A 183 -0.20 -13.77 9.90
C ASP A 183 -0.78 -12.97 11.07
N ASP A 184 0.08 -12.39 11.92
CA ASP A 184 -0.38 -11.49 12.98
C ASP A 184 -1.05 -10.24 12.40
N LEU A 185 -0.43 -9.64 11.38
CA LEU A 185 -1.00 -8.49 10.68
C LEU A 185 -2.32 -8.84 9.99
N LEU A 186 -2.39 -9.97 9.29
CA LEU A 186 -3.60 -10.45 8.64
C LEU A 186 -4.73 -10.62 9.66
N ASN A 187 -4.43 -11.26 10.79
CA ASN A 187 -5.40 -11.41 11.88
C ASN A 187 -5.88 -10.05 12.42
N ALA A 188 -4.97 -9.09 12.58
CA ALA A 188 -5.33 -7.74 13.03
C ALA A 188 -6.23 -7.02 12.00
N ILE A 189 -5.93 -7.16 10.71
CA ILE A 189 -6.74 -6.61 9.61
C ILE A 189 -8.15 -7.23 9.64
N LEU A 190 -8.26 -8.55 9.65
CA LEU A 190 -9.54 -9.27 9.63
C LEU A 190 -10.40 -8.99 10.88
N LYS A 191 -9.77 -8.70 12.01
CA LYS A 191 -10.45 -8.31 13.27
C LYS A 191 -10.70 -6.81 13.38
N PHE A 192 -10.46 -6.02 12.33
CA PHE A 192 -10.60 -4.55 12.35
C PHE A 192 -9.76 -3.85 13.44
N LYS A 193 -8.61 -4.43 13.77
CA LYS A 193 -7.62 -3.88 14.71
C LYS A 193 -6.58 -3.00 14.02
N VAL A 194 -6.96 -2.43 12.86
CA VAL A 194 -6.12 -1.55 12.05
C VAL A 194 -6.84 -0.24 11.76
N ARG A 195 -6.07 0.85 11.68
CA ARG A 195 -6.59 2.18 11.36
C ARG A 195 -5.64 2.89 10.40
N ALA A 196 -6.21 3.50 9.36
CA ALA A 196 -5.46 4.37 8.45
C ALA A 196 -5.27 5.75 9.06
N TYR A 197 -4.09 6.34 8.91
CA TYR A 197 -3.78 7.67 9.42
C TYR A 197 -2.86 8.46 8.49
N GLY A 198 -2.92 9.81 8.55
CA GLY A 198 -2.05 10.72 7.81
C GLY A 198 -2.70 11.34 6.58
N GLY A 199 -1.90 11.52 5.53
CA GLY A 199 -2.30 12.17 4.27
C GLY A 199 -1.83 13.62 4.15
N ARG A 200 -1.79 14.12 2.92
CA ARG A 200 -1.32 15.47 2.58
C ARG A 200 -2.44 16.41 2.15
N GLY A 201 -2.27 17.69 2.45
CA GLY A 201 -3.00 18.74 1.77
C GLY A 201 -2.50 18.95 0.33
N PHE A 202 -3.38 19.45 -0.55
CA PHE A 202 -3.16 19.63 -2.00
C PHE A 202 -1.81 20.28 -2.38
N MET A 203 -1.39 21.35 -1.67
CA MET A 203 -0.15 22.06 -1.95
C MET A 203 1.11 21.21 -1.73
N LYS A 204 1.10 20.30 -0.75
CA LYS A 204 2.22 19.38 -0.50
C LYS A 204 2.35 18.33 -1.60
N ILE A 205 1.24 17.90 -2.19
CA ILE A 205 1.23 16.95 -3.32
C ILE A 205 1.90 17.56 -4.54
N ILE A 206 1.56 18.82 -4.90
CA ILE A 206 2.18 19.53 -6.04
C ILE A 206 3.68 19.63 -5.85
N LYS A 207 4.14 20.04 -4.66
CA LYS A 207 5.58 20.13 -4.34
C LYS A 207 6.29 18.79 -4.53
N SER A 208 5.68 17.69 -4.10
CA SER A 208 6.21 16.34 -4.27
C SER A 208 6.38 15.96 -5.74
N ILE A 209 5.38 16.24 -6.59
CA ILE A 209 5.44 15.96 -8.03
C ILE A 209 6.58 16.74 -8.70
N ILE A 210 6.74 18.02 -8.35
CA ILE A 210 7.82 18.87 -8.89
C ILE A 210 9.19 18.31 -8.49
N VAL A 211 9.40 17.97 -7.22
CA VAL A 211 10.66 17.39 -6.74
C VAL A 211 10.97 16.07 -7.44
N LYS A 212 9.98 15.21 -7.66
CA LYS A 212 10.17 13.94 -8.42
C LYS A 212 10.67 14.21 -9.85
N ARG A 213 10.13 15.24 -10.54
CA ARG A 213 10.56 15.62 -11.89
C ARG A 213 11.98 16.18 -11.94
N LEU A 214 12.35 17.03 -10.98
CA LEU A 214 13.67 17.65 -10.93
C LEU A 214 14.81 16.68 -10.57
N ARG A 215 14.49 15.53 -9.94
CA ARG A 215 15.45 14.47 -9.62
C ARG A 215 15.63 13.44 -10.75
N ARG A 216 15.00 13.64 -11.88
CA ARG A 216 15.25 12.87 -13.12
C ARG A 216 16.42 13.46 -13.89
#